data_d9aab2268003674b80b79503332e9a06
#
_entry.id   d9aab2268003674b80b79503332e9a06
#
_cell.length_a   1.000
_cell.length_b   1.000
_cell.length_c   1.000
_cell.angle_alpha   90.00
_cell.angle_beta   90.00
_cell.angle_gamma   90.00
#
_symmetry.space_group_name_H-M   'P 1'
#
loop_
_entity.id
_entity.type
_entity.pdbx_description
1 polymer ?
#
loop_
_entity_poly.entity_id
_entity_poly.type
_entity_poly.pdbx_seq_one_letter_code
_entity_poly.pdbx_strand_id
1 'polypeptide(L)'
;MILLRDIINLVAPPQCVACSCRLSASESILCTACMAELQQTFYHRLLHSPSEKMLWGQLPIEKSVAFFYYTNNIARQLILSNKFRSRPEIGYRLGLIFATQLKAETSFFDGIDMIVPVPISLLRYAVRSYNQSYPIAQAVSRQTDIPLRTDVVRKIKHTRPQTSLARTGRRTNVEGVFRVVKPEALHGRHVLLIDDVMTTGSTLLSLASEVAKIEGVRLSILTLAHATRKIHPSQQDDDIEYSIYGIPMLESVSDDDDKVIQIKNSK
;
A
#
# COMPACT_ATOMS: atom_id res chain seq x y z
N MET A 1 -31.62 20.14 -15.21
CA MET A 1 -31.90 18.71 -14.88
C MET A 1 -31.12 18.36 -13.64
N ILE A 2 -31.77 18.28 -12.48
CA ILE A 2 -31.15 17.86 -11.23
C ILE A 2 -30.81 16.38 -11.42
N LEU A 3 -29.50 16.03 -11.37
CA LEU A 3 -29.07 14.67 -11.49
C LEU A 3 -29.44 13.92 -10.20
N LEU A 4 -29.82 12.65 -10.30
CA LEU A 4 -30.10 11.76 -9.14
C LEU A 4 -29.00 11.86 -8.08
N ARG A 5 -27.75 12.08 -8.50
CA ARG A 5 -26.59 12.32 -7.66
C ARG A 5 -26.74 13.56 -6.76
N ASP A 6 -27.37 14.62 -7.25
CA ASP A 6 -27.55 15.88 -6.48
C ASP A 6 -28.56 15.65 -5.35
N ILE A 7 -29.62 14.87 -5.61
CA ILE A 7 -30.60 14.49 -4.59
C ILE A 7 -29.96 13.58 -3.54
N ILE A 8 -29.17 12.60 -3.94
CA ILE A 8 -28.44 11.72 -3.02
C ILE A 8 -27.48 12.54 -2.15
N ASN A 9 -26.74 13.48 -2.74
CA ASN A 9 -25.81 14.35 -2.01
C ASN A 9 -26.51 15.32 -1.04
N LEU A 10 -27.79 15.60 -1.24
CA LEU A 10 -28.57 16.42 -0.31
C LEU A 10 -28.93 15.61 0.95
N VAL A 11 -29.32 14.34 0.79
CA VAL A 11 -29.78 13.46 1.88
C VAL A 11 -28.59 12.77 2.58
N ALA A 12 -27.59 12.34 1.81
CA ALA A 12 -26.39 11.66 2.29
C ALA A 12 -25.13 12.29 1.66
N PRO A 13 -24.72 13.47 2.18
CA PRO A 13 -23.57 14.17 1.61
C PRO A 13 -22.29 13.36 1.81
N PRO A 14 -21.36 13.40 0.84
CA PRO A 14 -20.07 12.78 0.99
C PRO A 14 -19.32 13.36 2.20
N GLN A 15 -18.68 12.47 2.97
CA GLN A 15 -17.98 12.84 4.19
C GLN A 15 -16.48 12.56 4.09
N CYS A 16 -15.68 13.39 4.75
CA CYS A 16 -14.26 13.22 4.89
C CYS A 16 -13.96 11.89 5.59
N VAL A 17 -13.09 11.07 5.01
CA VAL A 17 -12.71 9.75 5.55
C VAL A 17 -12.05 9.86 6.92
N ALA A 18 -11.36 10.97 7.20
CA ALA A 18 -10.60 11.16 8.43
C ALA A 18 -11.42 11.82 9.56
N CYS A 19 -12.13 12.92 9.28
CA CYS A 19 -12.83 13.69 10.32
C CYS A 19 -14.35 13.67 10.20
N SER A 20 -14.90 12.99 9.18
CA SER A 20 -16.35 12.86 8.93
C SER A 20 -17.08 14.18 8.65
N CYS A 21 -16.38 15.31 8.48
CA CYS A 21 -17.04 16.53 8.05
C CYS A 21 -17.59 16.40 6.61
N ARG A 22 -18.61 17.17 6.28
CA ARG A 22 -19.15 17.21 4.92
C ARG A 22 -18.10 17.71 3.94
N LEU A 23 -17.95 17.03 2.83
CA LEU A 23 -17.06 17.44 1.74
C LEU A 23 -17.76 18.47 0.84
N SER A 24 -17.00 19.45 0.38
CA SER A 24 -17.41 20.39 -0.66
C SER A 24 -17.39 19.71 -2.04
N ALA A 25 -17.91 20.40 -3.07
CA ALA A 25 -17.95 19.88 -4.43
C ALA A 25 -16.55 19.62 -5.04
N SER A 26 -15.53 20.34 -4.57
CA SER A 26 -14.14 20.20 -5.01
C SER A 26 -13.36 19.12 -4.25
N GLU A 27 -13.88 18.64 -3.13
CA GLU A 27 -13.26 17.63 -2.30
C GLU A 27 -13.79 16.23 -2.64
N SER A 28 -12.97 15.18 -2.49
CA SER A 28 -13.38 13.84 -2.92
C SER A 28 -13.35 12.77 -1.83
N ILE A 29 -12.29 12.73 -1.01
CA ILE A 29 -12.08 11.73 0.05
C ILE A 29 -11.65 12.36 1.37
N LEU A 30 -10.91 13.48 1.31
CA LEU A 30 -10.49 14.29 2.45
C LEU A 30 -10.98 15.73 2.25
N CYS A 31 -11.32 16.38 3.35
CA CYS A 31 -11.50 17.83 3.35
C CYS A 31 -10.13 18.52 3.27
N THR A 32 -10.14 19.80 2.89
CA THR A 32 -8.92 20.61 2.72
C THR A 32 -8.04 20.59 3.97
N ALA A 33 -8.65 20.70 5.17
CA ALA A 33 -7.90 20.66 6.44
C ALA A 33 -7.17 19.31 6.63
N CYS A 34 -7.87 18.18 6.48
CA CYS A 34 -7.26 16.87 6.60
C CYS A 34 -6.23 16.58 5.49
N MET A 35 -6.44 17.13 4.29
CA MET A 35 -5.44 17.01 3.23
C MET A 35 -4.17 17.80 3.57
N ALA A 36 -4.29 18.99 4.16
CA ALA A 36 -3.16 19.79 4.60
C ALA A 36 -2.38 19.14 5.77
N GLU A 37 -3.08 18.42 6.65
CA GLU A 37 -2.46 17.67 7.76
C GLU A 37 -1.86 16.33 7.33
N LEU A 38 -2.18 15.83 6.15
CA LEU A 38 -1.61 14.60 5.62
C LEU A 38 -0.13 14.83 5.29
N GLN A 39 0.75 14.20 6.08
CA GLN A 39 2.19 14.36 5.93
C GLN A 39 2.68 13.65 4.67
N GLN A 40 2.82 14.38 3.57
CA GLN A 40 3.41 13.86 2.34
C GLN A 40 4.90 13.60 2.52
N THR A 41 5.43 12.57 1.85
CA THR A 41 6.85 12.20 1.95
C THR A 41 7.74 13.03 1.04
N PHE A 42 7.21 13.45 -0.11
CA PHE A 42 7.96 14.07 -1.21
C PHE A 42 9.20 13.26 -1.63
N TYR A 43 9.17 11.94 -1.48
CA TYR A 43 10.30 11.05 -1.83
C TYR A 43 10.73 11.16 -3.29
N HIS A 44 9.81 11.46 -4.17
CA HIS A 44 10.08 11.67 -5.60
C HIS A 44 10.99 12.88 -5.89
N ARG A 45 11.22 13.76 -4.91
CA ARG A 45 12.13 14.91 -5.01
C ARG A 45 13.52 14.62 -4.43
N LEU A 46 13.71 13.45 -3.83
CA LEU A 46 14.97 13.05 -3.21
C LEU A 46 15.78 12.17 -4.16
N LEU A 47 17.08 12.40 -4.24
CA LEU A 47 17.99 11.58 -5.05
C LEU A 47 17.98 10.11 -4.59
N HIS A 48 17.88 9.87 -3.29
CA HIS A 48 17.81 8.54 -2.70
C HIS A 48 16.80 8.57 -1.55
N SER A 49 15.59 8.13 -1.85
CA SER A 49 14.50 8.16 -0.89
C SER A 49 14.70 7.16 0.26
N PRO A 50 14.13 7.40 1.44
CA PRO A 50 14.13 6.42 2.53
C PRO A 50 13.53 5.07 2.12
N SER A 51 12.54 5.03 1.21
CA SER A 51 11.99 3.80 0.68
C SER A 51 12.97 3.04 -0.22
N GLU A 52 13.79 3.72 -1.01
CA GLU A 52 14.89 3.11 -1.77
C GLU A 52 15.96 2.55 -0.84
N LYS A 53 16.40 3.35 0.15
CA LYS A 53 17.41 2.94 1.13
C LYS A 53 17.01 1.68 1.91
N MET A 54 15.74 1.51 2.20
CA MET A 54 15.22 0.31 2.86
C MET A 54 15.41 -0.95 2.03
N LEU A 55 15.43 -0.81 0.70
CA LEU A 55 15.52 -1.93 -0.26
C LEU A 55 16.96 -2.15 -0.74
N TRP A 56 17.89 -1.22 -0.48
CA TRP A 56 19.28 -1.32 -0.91
C TRP A 56 19.98 -2.58 -0.44
N GLY A 57 20.83 -3.11 -1.30
CA GLY A 57 21.63 -4.30 -1.04
C GLY A 57 20.83 -5.61 -1.01
N GLN A 58 19.49 -5.53 -1.21
CA GLN A 58 18.64 -6.71 -1.26
C GLN A 58 18.26 -7.07 -2.70
N LEU A 59 17.87 -6.06 -3.50
CA LEU A 59 17.48 -6.20 -4.91
C LEU A 59 17.80 -4.92 -5.68
N PRO A 60 18.06 -5.02 -6.99
CA PRO A 60 18.23 -3.86 -7.86
C PRO A 60 16.88 -3.20 -8.15
N ILE A 61 16.43 -2.35 -7.24
CA ILE A 61 15.24 -1.51 -7.45
C ILE A 61 15.70 -0.17 -8.01
N GLU A 62 15.18 0.24 -9.17
CA GLU A 62 15.56 1.50 -9.82
C GLU A 62 15.02 2.72 -9.09
N LYS A 63 13.72 2.71 -8.76
CA LYS A 63 13.06 3.83 -8.08
C LYS A 63 12.05 3.30 -7.07
N SER A 64 11.93 3.98 -5.93
CA SER A 64 10.90 3.67 -4.95
C SER A 64 10.33 4.95 -4.36
N VAL A 65 8.99 5.10 -4.41
CA VAL A 65 8.27 6.27 -3.91
C VAL A 65 7.10 5.88 -3.04
N ALA A 66 6.77 6.75 -2.09
CA ALA A 66 5.57 6.68 -1.29
C ALA A 66 4.91 8.05 -1.24
N PHE A 67 3.56 8.11 -1.16
CA PHE A 67 2.85 9.38 -1.19
C PHE A 67 2.88 10.08 0.17
N PHE A 68 2.57 9.38 1.26
CA PHE A 68 2.55 9.96 2.61
C PHE A 68 3.16 9.04 3.67
N TYR A 69 3.50 9.65 4.82
CA TYR A 69 3.95 8.89 5.99
C TYR A 69 2.77 8.23 6.70
N TYR A 70 2.93 6.97 7.10
CA TYR A 70 1.95 6.27 7.92
C TYR A 70 2.18 6.56 9.42
N THR A 71 1.98 7.82 9.83
CA THR A 71 2.35 8.30 11.18
C THR A 71 1.22 8.91 11.97
N ASN A 72 0.13 9.32 11.33
CA ASN A 72 -0.99 10.01 11.99
C ASN A 72 -2.34 9.31 11.76
N ASN A 73 -3.37 9.76 12.48
CA ASN A 73 -4.71 9.20 12.39
C ASN A 73 -5.32 9.31 10.98
N ILE A 74 -5.01 10.37 10.23
CA ILE A 74 -5.54 10.58 8.88
C ILE A 74 -5.02 9.50 7.94
N ALA A 75 -3.71 9.29 7.91
CA ALA A 75 -3.07 8.23 7.13
C ALA A 75 -3.63 6.85 7.51
N ARG A 76 -3.78 6.60 8.82
CA ARG A 76 -4.36 5.36 9.34
C ARG A 76 -5.80 5.15 8.84
N GLN A 77 -6.67 6.17 8.96
CA GLN A 77 -8.07 6.07 8.51
C GLN A 77 -8.17 5.82 7.00
N LEU A 78 -7.32 6.45 6.18
CA LEU A 78 -7.26 6.23 4.74
C LEU A 78 -6.92 4.78 4.40
N ILE A 79 -5.86 4.25 5.00
CA ILE A 79 -5.40 2.88 4.73
C ILE A 79 -6.39 1.84 5.28
N LEU A 80 -6.92 2.02 6.50
CA LEU A 80 -7.92 1.12 7.07
C LEU A 80 -9.21 1.14 6.25
N SER A 81 -9.66 2.31 5.80
CA SER A 81 -10.86 2.42 4.97
C SER A 81 -10.66 1.75 3.60
N ASN A 82 -9.47 1.84 3.01
CA ASN A 82 -9.11 1.10 1.81
C ASN A 82 -9.05 -0.42 2.07
N LYS A 83 -8.67 -0.88 3.27
CA LYS A 83 -8.53 -2.31 3.58
C LYS A 83 -9.81 -2.99 4.01
N PHE A 84 -10.60 -2.37 4.88
CA PHE A 84 -11.64 -3.07 5.66
C PHE A 84 -13.06 -2.55 5.46
N ARG A 85 -13.25 -1.42 4.80
CA ARG A 85 -14.59 -0.84 4.61
C ARG A 85 -15.13 -1.02 3.18
N SER A 86 -14.53 -1.91 2.40
CA SER A 86 -14.90 -2.16 0.99
C SER A 86 -15.07 -0.87 0.19
N ARG A 87 -14.12 0.06 0.36
CA ARG A 87 -14.13 1.38 -0.28
C ARG A 87 -12.98 1.53 -1.28
N PRO A 88 -12.97 0.79 -2.40
CA PRO A 88 -11.90 0.83 -3.40
C PRO A 88 -11.73 2.23 -4.01
N GLU A 89 -12.77 3.07 -3.96
CA GLU A 89 -12.72 4.45 -4.43
C GLU A 89 -11.66 5.30 -3.70
N ILE A 90 -11.32 4.96 -2.44
CA ILE A 90 -10.29 5.66 -1.67
C ILE A 90 -8.91 5.40 -2.28
N GLY A 91 -8.57 4.12 -2.48
CA GLY A 91 -7.32 3.73 -3.14
C GLY A 91 -7.20 4.32 -4.55
N TYR A 92 -8.29 4.28 -5.31
CA TYR A 92 -8.33 4.85 -6.65
C TYR A 92 -8.07 6.37 -6.64
N ARG A 93 -8.76 7.12 -5.78
CA ARG A 93 -8.61 8.59 -5.70
C ARG A 93 -7.22 9.00 -5.23
N LEU A 94 -6.68 8.34 -4.19
CA LEU A 94 -5.32 8.59 -3.72
C LEU A 94 -4.29 8.25 -4.81
N GLY A 95 -4.45 7.12 -5.48
CA GLY A 95 -3.60 6.72 -6.60
C GLY A 95 -3.62 7.75 -7.74
N LEU A 96 -4.81 8.31 -8.05
CA LEU A 96 -4.96 9.34 -9.08
C LEU A 96 -4.23 10.64 -8.69
N ILE A 97 -4.43 11.12 -7.46
CA ILE A 97 -3.77 12.34 -6.95
C ILE A 97 -2.26 12.16 -7.02
N PHE A 98 -1.74 11.04 -6.50
CA PHE A 98 -0.31 10.79 -6.46
C PHE A 98 0.31 10.60 -7.86
N ALA A 99 -0.36 9.86 -8.74
CA ALA A 99 0.11 9.70 -10.12
C ALA A 99 0.14 11.02 -10.89
N THR A 100 -0.87 11.88 -10.68
CA THR A 100 -0.92 13.21 -11.29
C THR A 100 0.25 14.07 -10.81
N GLN A 101 0.53 14.06 -9.50
CA GLN A 101 1.65 14.78 -8.91
C GLN A 101 2.99 14.28 -9.46
N LEU A 102 3.22 12.96 -9.44
CA LEU A 102 4.46 12.36 -9.95
C LEU A 102 4.69 12.66 -11.43
N LYS A 103 3.64 12.58 -12.25
CA LYS A 103 3.72 12.88 -13.69
C LYS A 103 4.05 14.35 -13.96
N ALA A 104 3.54 15.26 -13.13
CA ALA A 104 3.79 16.69 -13.26
C ALA A 104 5.17 17.13 -12.76
N GLU A 105 5.70 16.47 -11.75
CA GLU A 105 6.90 16.91 -11.03
C GLU A 105 8.16 16.12 -11.40
N THR A 106 8.02 14.94 -12.04
CA THR A 106 9.16 14.01 -12.25
C THR A 106 9.04 13.20 -13.53
N SER A 107 10.16 12.55 -13.89
CA SER A 107 10.22 11.48 -14.89
C SER A 107 10.09 10.07 -14.27
N PHE A 108 9.36 9.93 -13.18
CA PHE A 108 9.25 8.64 -12.45
C PHE A 108 8.71 7.52 -13.34
N PHE A 109 7.74 7.81 -14.17
CA PHE A 109 7.06 6.81 -15.02
C PHE A 109 7.79 6.52 -16.34
N ASP A 110 8.83 7.28 -16.68
CA ASP A 110 9.53 7.10 -17.93
C ASP A 110 10.21 5.73 -18.03
N GLY A 111 9.96 5.06 -19.14
CA GLY A 111 10.50 3.73 -19.41
C GLY A 111 9.85 2.58 -18.64
N ILE A 112 8.76 2.81 -17.89
CA ILE A 112 7.98 1.76 -17.26
C ILE A 112 7.05 1.12 -18.30
N ASP A 113 7.16 -0.20 -18.49
CA ASP A 113 6.40 -0.94 -19.49
C ASP A 113 5.07 -1.45 -18.98
N MET A 114 4.96 -1.76 -17.67
CA MET A 114 3.73 -2.28 -17.09
C MET A 114 3.62 -2.03 -15.59
N ILE A 115 2.39 -2.04 -15.11
CA ILE A 115 2.03 -1.92 -13.69
C ILE A 115 1.51 -3.27 -13.19
N VAL A 116 2.05 -3.71 -12.05
CA VAL A 116 1.64 -4.95 -11.37
C VAL A 116 1.26 -4.64 -9.93
N PRO A 117 -0.03 -4.73 -9.55
CA PRO A 117 -0.44 -4.60 -8.16
C PRO A 117 0.00 -5.83 -7.37
N VAL A 118 0.52 -5.63 -6.16
CA VAL A 118 0.88 -6.74 -5.26
C VAL A 118 -0.34 -7.62 -5.03
N PRO A 119 -0.29 -8.92 -5.38
CA PRO A 119 -1.44 -9.80 -5.22
C PRO A 119 -1.66 -10.18 -3.75
N ILE A 120 -2.91 -10.27 -3.33
CA ILE A 120 -3.32 -10.79 -2.03
C ILE A 120 -3.64 -12.29 -2.12
N SER A 121 -3.66 -12.97 -0.97
CA SER A 121 -4.07 -14.39 -0.92
C SER A 121 -5.59 -14.54 -1.15
N LEU A 122 -6.00 -15.73 -1.57
CA LEU A 122 -7.43 -16.05 -1.78
C LEU A 122 -8.26 -15.85 -0.51
N LEU A 123 -7.73 -16.17 0.68
CA LEU A 123 -8.44 -15.93 1.95
C LEU A 123 -8.62 -14.43 2.21
N ARG A 124 -7.58 -13.63 2.02
CA ARG A 124 -7.72 -12.17 2.15
C ARG A 124 -8.68 -11.60 1.11
N TYR A 125 -8.70 -12.16 -0.08
CA TYR A 125 -9.67 -11.77 -1.11
C TYR A 125 -11.11 -12.10 -0.68
N ALA A 126 -11.34 -13.28 -0.08
CA ALA A 126 -12.65 -13.67 0.43
C ALA A 126 -13.15 -12.74 1.56
N VAL A 127 -12.25 -12.30 2.46
CA VAL A 127 -12.58 -11.38 3.56
C VAL A 127 -12.77 -9.94 3.09
N ARG A 128 -11.94 -9.47 2.17
CA ARG A 128 -11.88 -8.05 1.75
C ARG A 128 -12.68 -7.75 0.49
N SER A 129 -13.12 -8.81 -0.23
CA SER A 129 -13.85 -8.76 -1.51
C SER A 129 -13.05 -8.15 -2.67
N TYR A 130 -11.85 -7.60 -2.43
CA TYR A 130 -10.98 -7.05 -3.47
C TYR A 130 -9.52 -6.94 -3.02
N ASN A 131 -8.60 -6.74 -4.00
CA ASN A 131 -7.20 -6.44 -3.75
C ASN A 131 -7.00 -4.93 -3.59
N GLN A 132 -6.52 -4.47 -2.43
CA GLN A 132 -6.37 -3.04 -2.09
C GLN A 132 -5.39 -2.30 -2.99
N SER A 133 -4.36 -2.99 -3.49
CA SER A 133 -3.36 -2.42 -4.40
C SER A 133 -3.92 -2.24 -5.82
N TYR A 134 -5.03 -2.96 -6.18
CA TYR A 134 -5.62 -2.90 -7.53
C TYR A 134 -6.22 -1.52 -7.87
N PRO A 135 -7.09 -0.89 -7.03
CA PRO A 135 -7.63 0.45 -7.35
C PRO A 135 -6.55 1.50 -7.50
N ILE A 136 -5.48 1.42 -6.69
CA ILE A 136 -4.32 2.32 -6.79
C ILE A 136 -3.65 2.13 -8.16
N ALA A 137 -3.34 0.89 -8.51
CA ALA A 137 -2.70 0.53 -9.77
C ALA A 137 -3.58 0.92 -10.99
N GLN A 138 -4.89 0.75 -10.88
CA GLN A 138 -5.85 1.16 -11.92
C GLN A 138 -5.84 2.68 -12.13
N ALA A 139 -5.76 3.46 -11.04
CA ALA A 139 -5.67 4.91 -11.13
C ALA A 139 -4.37 5.38 -11.77
N VAL A 140 -3.23 4.76 -11.37
CA VAL A 140 -1.91 5.04 -11.96
C VAL A 140 -1.92 4.68 -13.45
N SER A 141 -2.40 3.50 -13.82
CA SER A 141 -2.51 3.07 -15.22
C SER A 141 -3.33 4.04 -16.06
N ARG A 142 -4.49 4.48 -15.54
CA ARG A 142 -5.33 5.46 -16.24
C ARG A 142 -4.64 6.82 -16.44
N GLN A 143 -3.85 7.26 -15.46
CA GLN A 143 -3.17 8.57 -15.50
C GLN A 143 -1.94 8.57 -16.41
N THR A 144 -1.31 7.41 -16.57
CA THR A 144 -0.03 7.26 -17.28
C THR A 144 -0.13 6.54 -18.60
N ASP A 145 -1.28 5.89 -18.88
CA ASP A 145 -1.52 5.00 -20.01
C ASP A 145 -0.63 3.73 -20.01
N ILE A 146 0.09 3.46 -18.90
CA ILE A 146 0.90 2.26 -18.74
C ILE A 146 -0.03 1.05 -18.50
N PRO A 147 0.16 -0.07 -19.21
CA PRO A 147 -0.69 -1.25 -19.09
C PRO A 147 -0.71 -1.84 -17.68
N LEU A 148 -1.90 -2.13 -17.16
CA LEU A 148 -2.12 -2.81 -15.87
C LEU A 148 -2.21 -4.32 -16.09
N ARG A 149 -1.37 -5.10 -15.39
CA ARG A 149 -1.34 -6.57 -15.48
C ARG A 149 -1.57 -7.19 -14.11
N THR A 150 -2.62 -7.99 -13.98
CA THR A 150 -2.98 -8.73 -12.75
C THR A 150 -2.79 -10.23 -12.88
N ASP A 151 -2.40 -10.68 -14.05
CA ASP A 151 -2.33 -12.07 -14.46
C ASP A 151 -0.91 -12.65 -14.51
N VAL A 152 0.11 -11.84 -14.22
CA VAL A 152 1.54 -12.23 -14.34
C VAL A 152 2.13 -12.83 -13.07
N VAL A 153 1.57 -12.48 -11.90
CA VAL A 153 2.05 -12.94 -10.58
C VAL A 153 0.87 -13.36 -9.70
N ARG A 154 1.06 -14.40 -8.87
CA ARG A 154 0.09 -14.85 -7.86
C ARG A 154 0.74 -15.01 -6.50
N LYS A 155 -0.03 -14.78 -5.43
CA LYS A 155 0.34 -15.14 -4.07
C LYS A 155 -0.11 -16.57 -3.79
N ILE A 156 0.84 -17.45 -3.43
CA ILE A 156 0.60 -18.89 -3.30
C ILE A 156 0.65 -19.42 -1.88
N LYS A 157 1.28 -18.70 -0.95
CA LYS A 157 1.37 -19.09 0.46
C LYS A 157 0.80 -18.01 1.38
N HIS A 158 0.15 -18.46 2.47
CA HIS A 158 -0.08 -17.62 3.63
C HIS A 158 1.20 -17.54 4.44
N THR A 159 1.76 -16.35 4.59
CA THR A 159 2.76 -16.11 5.64
C THR A 159 2.00 -16.03 6.95
N ARG A 160 2.10 -17.05 7.81
CA ARG A 160 1.72 -16.93 9.22
C ARG A 160 2.76 -16.04 9.89
N PRO A 161 2.36 -15.08 10.73
CA PRO A 161 3.29 -14.41 11.62
C PRO A 161 3.89 -15.46 12.54
N GLN A 162 5.20 -15.62 12.54
CA GLN A 162 5.85 -16.41 13.61
C GLN A 162 5.92 -15.54 14.85
N THR A 163 4.98 -15.76 15.76
CA THR A 163 5.17 -15.42 17.17
C THR A 163 6.22 -16.38 17.73
N SER A 164 7.29 -15.81 18.27
CA SER A 164 8.38 -16.45 19.03
C SER A 164 9.24 -17.46 18.26
N LEU A 165 10.49 -17.15 18.20
CA LEU A 165 11.75 -17.87 18.42
C LEU A 165 12.86 -17.40 17.46
N ALA A 166 13.95 -17.00 18.09
CA ALA A 166 15.31 -16.86 17.56
C ALA A 166 15.61 -15.68 16.58
N ARG A 167 16.33 -14.72 17.11
CA ARG A 167 16.95 -13.55 16.42
C ARG A 167 17.96 -13.88 15.30
N THR A 168 18.23 -15.13 15.02
CA THR A 168 19.28 -15.56 14.08
C THR A 168 18.79 -16.04 12.71
N GLY A 169 17.47 -16.07 12.44
CA GLY A 169 16.90 -16.66 11.22
C GLY A 169 16.08 -15.73 10.31
N ARG A 170 16.24 -14.40 10.37
CA ARG A 170 15.35 -13.44 9.64
C ARG A 170 15.47 -13.43 8.11
N ARG A 171 16.40 -14.17 7.52
CA ARG A 171 16.61 -14.19 6.06
C ARG A 171 15.80 -15.25 5.30
N THR A 172 15.23 -16.27 5.95
CA THR A 172 14.75 -17.49 5.28
C THR A 172 13.25 -17.64 5.08
N ASN A 173 12.39 -16.75 5.60
CA ASN A 173 10.92 -16.94 5.54
C ASN A 173 10.19 -16.19 4.42
N VAL A 174 10.91 -15.57 3.48
CA VAL A 174 10.33 -14.72 2.43
C VAL A 174 10.22 -15.49 1.10
N GLU A 175 10.88 -16.62 0.97
CA GLU A 175 10.89 -17.41 -0.27
C GLU A 175 9.61 -18.20 -0.48
N GLY A 176 9.09 -18.17 -1.72
CA GLY A 176 7.97 -18.99 -2.15
C GLY A 176 6.60 -18.48 -1.71
N VAL A 177 6.47 -17.19 -1.34
CA VAL A 177 5.17 -16.55 -1.05
C VAL A 177 4.45 -16.16 -2.33
N PHE A 178 5.20 -15.72 -3.32
CA PHE A 178 4.70 -15.34 -4.64
C PHE A 178 5.24 -16.29 -5.72
N ARG A 179 4.57 -16.32 -6.84
CA ARG A 179 4.98 -17.07 -8.04
C ARG A 179 4.69 -16.23 -9.29
N VAL A 180 5.70 -16.08 -10.14
CA VAL A 180 5.49 -15.59 -11.50
C VAL A 180 4.79 -16.70 -12.29
N VAL A 181 3.67 -16.37 -12.95
CA VAL A 181 2.87 -17.32 -13.71
C VAL A 181 2.96 -17.11 -15.22
N LYS A 182 3.44 -15.95 -15.66
CA LYS A 182 3.70 -15.61 -17.06
C LYS A 182 5.08 -14.94 -17.20
N PRO A 183 6.18 -15.68 -17.10
CA PRO A 183 7.53 -15.13 -17.17
C PRO A 183 7.82 -14.44 -18.50
N GLU A 184 7.29 -14.96 -19.61
CA GLU A 184 7.43 -14.40 -20.95
C GLU A 184 6.89 -12.97 -21.08
N ALA A 185 5.88 -12.61 -20.29
CA ALA A 185 5.33 -11.26 -20.28
C ALA A 185 6.21 -10.24 -19.56
N LEU A 186 7.14 -10.71 -18.74
CA LEU A 186 8.01 -9.87 -17.89
C LEU A 186 9.44 -9.74 -18.47
N HIS A 187 9.86 -10.64 -19.36
CA HIS A 187 11.20 -10.67 -19.90
C HIS A 187 11.61 -9.32 -20.53
N GLY A 188 12.74 -8.75 -20.07
CA GLY A 188 13.27 -7.48 -20.54
C GLY A 188 12.43 -6.24 -20.19
N ARG A 189 11.38 -6.37 -19.35
CA ARG A 189 10.45 -5.28 -19.05
C ARG A 189 10.83 -4.49 -17.79
N HIS A 190 10.47 -3.22 -17.77
CA HIS A 190 10.49 -2.39 -16.58
C HIS A 190 9.11 -2.46 -15.90
N VAL A 191 9.05 -3.08 -14.74
CA VAL A 191 7.82 -3.37 -14.02
C VAL A 191 7.67 -2.43 -12.81
N LEU A 192 6.54 -1.74 -12.72
CA LEU A 192 6.15 -0.97 -11.54
C LEU A 192 5.28 -1.83 -10.62
N LEU A 193 5.82 -2.19 -9.46
CA LEU A 193 5.08 -2.86 -8.39
C LEU A 193 4.32 -1.82 -7.55
N ILE A 194 3.02 -2.04 -7.34
CA ILE A 194 2.19 -1.12 -6.54
C ILE A 194 1.61 -1.86 -5.34
N ASP A 195 1.77 -1.24 -4.15
CA ASP A 195 1.13 -1.68 -2.90
C ASP A 195 0.49 -0.49 -2.16
N ASP A 196 -0.32 -0.76 -1.15
CA ASP A 196 -0.94 0.29 -0.33
C ASP A 196 0.03 0.86 0.71
N VAL A 197 0.79 0.01 1.41
CA VAL A 197 1.70 0.42 2.50
C VAL A 197 3.02 -0.35 2.45
N MET A 198 4.11 0.38 2.47
CA MET A 198 5.44 -0.18 2.75
C MET A 198 5.74 -0.01 4.25
N THR A 199 5.89 -1.14 4.94
CA THR A 199 6.29 -1.18 6.35
C THR A 199 7.76 -1.58 6.49
N THR A 200 8.04 -2.85 6.62
CA THR A 200 9.39 -3.43 6.56
C THR A 200 9.85 -3.69 5.12
N GLY A 201 9.00 -3.48 4.14
CA GLY A 201 9.25 -3.82 2.74
C GLY A 201 9.22 -5.32 2.43
N SER A 202 9.01 -6.19 3.44
CA SER A 202 9.14 -7.65 3.27
C SER A 202 8.22 -8.23 2.19
N THR A 203 6.97 -7.76 2.08
CA THR A 203 6.03 -8.19 1.04
C THR A 203 6.52 -7.80 -0.36
N LEU A 204 6.94 -6.54 -0.51
CA LEU A 204 7.46 -6.02 -1.78
C LEU A 204 8.78 -6.72 -2.16
N LEU A 205 9.68 -6.92 -1.20
CA LEU A 205 10.93 -7.65 -1.43
C LEU A 205 10.67 -9.10 -1.85
N SER A 206 9.73 -9.79 -1.21
CA SER A 206 9.36 -11.15 -1.59
C SER A 206 8.84 -11.24 -3.02
N LEU A 207 7.96 -10.32 -3.41
CA LEU A 207 7.44 -10.26 -4.77
C LEU A 207 8.54 -9.86 -5.77
N ALA A 208 9.29 -8.81 -5.44
CA ALA A 208 10.37 -8.31 -6.29
C ALA A 208 11.47 -9.36 -6.49
N SER A 209 11.81 -10.16 -5.46
CA SER A 209 12.75 -11.29 -5.58
C SER A 209 12.30 -12.35 -6.57
N GLU A 210 11.00 -12.65 -6.62
CA GLU A 210 10.47 -13.60 -7.61
C GLU A 210 10.47 -13.03 -9.03
N VAL A 211 10.11 -11.76 -9.17
CA VAL A 211 10.08 -11.08 -10.47
C VAL A 211 11.50 -10.87 -11.01
N ALA A 212 12.47 -10.55 -10.14
CA ALA A 212 13.88 -10.35 -10.51
C ALA A 212 14.60 -11.62 -11.01
N LYS A 213 13.99 -12.81 -10.84
CA LYS A 213 14.52 -14.05 -11.45
C LYS A 213 14.35 -14.08 -12.97
N ILE A 214 13.51 -13.22 -13.51
CA ILE A 214 13.26 -13.13 -14.95
C ILE A 214 14.34 -12.26 -15.59
N GLU A 215 14.95 -12.76 -16.63
CA GLU A 215 16.06 -12.10 -17.33
C GLU A 215 15.66 -10.72 -17.86
N GLY A 216 16.54 -9.73 -17.63
CA GLY A 216 16.38 -8.36 -18.12
C GLY A 216 15.28 -7.53 -17.46
N VAL A 217 14.59 -8.05 -16.41
CA VAL A 217 13.57 -7.29 -15.69
C VAL A 217 14.20 -6.16 -14.89
N ARG A 218 13.60 -4.96 -15.00
CA ARG A 218 13.87 -3.82 -14.14
C ARG A 218 12.67 -3.58 -13.23
N LEU A 219 12.90 -3.08 -12.02
CA LEU A 219 11.87 -2.94 -11.00
C LEU A 219 11.82 -1.54 -10.42
N SER A 220 10.62 -0.98 -10.34
CA SER A 220 10.31 0.22 -9.55
C SER A 220 9.12 -0.05 -8.62
N ILE A 221 9.01 0.73 -7.56
CA ILE A 221 7.99 0.55 -6.52
C ILE A 221 7.26 1.85 -6.26
N LEU A 222 5.93 1.76 -6.13
CA LEU A 222 5.06 2.84 -5.70
C LEU A 222 4.13 2.35 -4.59
N THR A 223 4.07 3.10 -3.48
CA THR A 223 3.11 2.85 -2.40
C THR A 223 2.36 4.11 -2.01
N LEU A 224 1.16 3.99 -1.46
CA LEU A 224 0.48 5.15 -0.89
C LEU A 224 1.13 5.60 0.41
N ALA A 225 1.53 4.67 1.27
CA ALA A 225 2.07 5.01 2.56
C ALA A 225 3.42 4.33 2.85
N HIS A 226 4.27 5.03 3.60
CA HIS A 226 5.50 4.49 4.16
C HIS A 226 5.48 4.62 5.68
N ALA A 227 5.59 3.48 6.37
CA ALA A 227 5.71 3.44 7.82
C ALA A 227 7.19 3.61 8.21
N THR A 228 7.52 4.76 8.77
CA THR A 228 8.84 5.00 9.34
C THR A 228 8.84 4.63 10.82
N ARG A 229 9.90 3.96 11.30
CA ARG A 229 10.11 3.85 12.75
C ARG A 229 10.25 5.27 13.32
N LYS A 230 9.39 5.65 14.26
CA LYS A 230 9.70 6.79 15.12
C LYS A 230 10.93 6.40 15.93
N ILE A 231 12.09 6.98 15.60
CA ILE A 231 13.22 7.01 16.51
C ILE A 231 12.82 8.07 17.55
N HIS A 232 12.22 7.65 18.66
CA HIS A 232 12.11 8.49 19.84
C HIS A 232 13.49 8.56 20.48
N PRO A 233 14.07 9.76 20.69
CA PRO A 233 15.40 9.90 21.29
C PRO A 233 15.46 9.56 22.78
N SER A 234 14.36 9.21 23.41
CA SER A 234 14.32 8.90 24.85
C SER A 234 13.16 7.98 25.16
N GLN A 235 13.44 6.67 25.09
CA GLN A 235 12.81 5.68 25.96
C GLN A 235 13.60 4.37 25.80
N GLN A 236 14.59 4.18 26.64
CA GLN A 236 14.85 2.93 27.30
C GLN A 236 13.61 2.72 28.16
N ASP A 237 12.72 1.86 27.75
CA ASP A 237 11.76 1.21 28.65
C ASP A 237 11.19 0.00 27.97
N ASP A 238 11.52 -1.09 28.54
CA ASP A 238 10.86 -2.37 28.78
C ASP A 238 9.60 -2.69 27.95
N ASP A 239 9.74 -3.75 27.12
CA ASP A 239 8.77 -4.81 26.82
C ASP A 239 7.36 -4.46 26.30
N ILE A 240 7.08 -3.28 25.80
CA ILE A 240 5.89 -3.07 24.98
C ILE A 240 6.30 -3.10 23.50
N GLU A 241 6.06 -4.22 22.88
CA GLU A 241 6.23 -4.37 21.43
C GLU A 241 5.16 -3.52 20.72
N TYR A 242 5.51 -2.26 20.47
CA TYR A 242 4.68 -1.42 19.59
C TYR A 242 4.85 -1.92 18.16
N SER A 243 3.74 -2.17 17.48
CA SER A 243 3.81 -2.35 16.03
C SER A 243 4.54 -1.13 15.45
N ILE A 244 5.23 -1.32 14.33
CA ILE A 244 5.91 -0.24 13.58
C ILE A 244 5.01 0.97 13.28
N TYR A 245 3.74 0.90 13.62
CA TYR A 245 2.70 1.92 13.49
C TYR A 245 2.42 2.69 14.78
N GLY A 246 3.16 2.43 15.88
CA GLY A 246 2.89 3.04 17.19
C GLY A 246 1.56 2.62 17.81
N ILE A 247 1.03 1.46 17.41
CA ILE A 247 -0.14 0.83 18.01
C ILE A 247 0.38 -0.20 19.00
N PRO A 248 -0.09 -0.24 20.26
CA PRO A 248 0.19 -1.36 21.16
C PRO A 248 -0.22 -2.64 20.44
N MET A 249 0.69 -3.59 20.29
CA MET A 249 0.33 -4.94 19.86
C MET A 249 -0.47 -5.55 21.00
N LEU A 250 -1.78 -5.42 20.96
CA LEU A 250 -2.63 -6.32 21.71
C LEU A 250 -2.34 -7.73 21.15
N GLU A 251 -2.06 -8.68 22.04
CA GLU A 251 -1.66 -10.07 21.71
C GLU A 251 -2.58 -10.79 20.72
N SER A 252 -3.70 -10.18 20.33
CA SER A 252 -4.73 -10.72 19.44
C SER A 252 -4.79 -10.08 18.05
N VAL A 253 -3.93 -9.12 17.70
CA VAL A 253 -3.82 -8.64 16.32
C VAL A 253 -2.69 -9.38 15.63
N SER A 254 -2.83 -10.70 15.53
CA SER A 254 -2.19 -11.47 14.48
C SER A 254 -2.70 -10.93 13.15
N ASP A 255 -1.89 -10.99 12.10
CA ASP A 255 -2.36 -10.84 10.71
C ASP A 255 -3.44 -11.89 10.32
N ASP A 256 -3.93 -12.66 11.30
CA ASP A 256 -5.13 -13.46 11.24
C ASP A 256 -6.34 -12.53 11.43
N ASP A 257 -6.76 -11.92 10.33
CA ASP A 257 -8.05 -11.21 10.21
C ASP A 257 -9.26 -12.14 10.55
N ASP A 258 -9.02 -13.41 10.86
CA ASP A 258 -10.06 -14.43 11.12
C ASP A 258 -10.66 -14.40 12.52
N LYS A 259 -10.08 -13.65 13.47
CA LYS A 259 -10.58 -13.63 14.87
C LYS A 259 -11.44 -12.43 15.25
N VAL A 260 -11.60 -11.44 14.39
CA VAL A 260 -12.43 -10.26 14.68
C VAL A 260 -13.94 -10.58 14.64
N ILE A 261 -14.34 -11.74 14.13
CA ILE A 261 -15.77 -12.11 13.96
C ILE A 261 -16.37 -12.75 15.21
N GLN A 262 -15.59 -13.21 16.20
CA GLN A 262 -16.15 -13.95 17.35
C GLN A 262 -16.52 -13.12 18.59
N ILE A 263 -16.28 -11.80 18.63
CA ILE A 263 -16.57 -11.00 19.85
C ILE A 263 -17.91 -10.26 19.81
N LYS A 264 -18.76 -10.47 18.80
CA LYS A 264 -20.08 -9.79 18.75
C LYS A 264 -21.29 -10.64 19.08
N ASN A 265 -21.15 -11.87 19.59
CA ASN A 265 -22.28 -12.71 19.93
C ASN A 265 -22.33 -13.20 21.40
N SER A 266 -21.86 -12.41 22.35
CA SER A 266 -22.14 -12.66 23.75
C SER A 266 -22.31 -11.35 24.50
N LYS A 267 -23.49 -10.74 24.37
CA LYS A 267 -24.41 -10.22 25.40
C LYS A 267 -25.52 -9.44 24.74
#